data_763f327c943487ceb8a61f178def1e3b
#
_entry.id   763f327c943487ceb8a61f178def1e3b
#
_cell.length_a   1.000
_cell.length_b   1.000
_cell.length_c   1.000
_cell.angle_alpha   90.00
_cell.angle_beta   90.00
_cell.angle_gamma   90.00
#
_symmetry.space_group_name_H-M   'P 1'
#
loop_
_entity.id
_entity.type
_entity.pdbx_description
1 polymer ?
#
loop_
_entity_poly.entity_id
_entity_poly.type
_entity_poly.pdbx_seq_one_letter_code
_entity_poly.pdbx_strand_id
1 'polypeptide(L)'
;MLLKTVDISTPTPTFQDIPIHEGSIFLLPANTPHCPVRFKDTVGVVMEQPRAEGAVDKMRWYCRKCNEIVWEKQFVCVDLGTQVKAVVEEFGADEKKRRCKNCGEMAATRFAEGEIEKPPAHPE
;
A
#
# COMPACT_ATOMS: atom_id res chain seq x y z
N MET A 1 -8.68 -0.46 11.10
CA MET A 1 -7.68 -0.49 10.02
C MET A 1 -7.40 0.93 9.55
N LEU A 2 -6.17 1.24 9.24
CA LEU A 2 -5.83 2.49 8.57
C LEU A 2 -5.53 2.17 7.10
N LEU A 3 -6.27 2.74 6.17
CA LEU A 3 -6.03 2.59 4.74
C LEU A 3 -5.25 3.79 4.23
N LYS A 4 -4.02 3.58 3.83
CA LYS A 4 -3.23 4.60 3.15
C LYS A 4 -3.55 4.57 1.67
N THR A 5 -3.92 5.69 1.09
CA THR A 5 -4.27 5.82 -0.32
C THR A 5 -3.48 6.91 -1.00
N VAL A 6 -3.32 6.78 -2.31
CA VAL A 6 -2.72 7.81 -3.16
C VAL A 6 -3.67 8.11 -4.31
N ASP A 7 -4.13 9.33 -4.39
CA ASP A 7 -4.88 9.82 -5.55
C ASP A 7 -3.89 10.18 -6.66
N ILE A 8 -3.96 9.45 -7.76
CA ILE A 8 -3.12 9.63 -8.95
C ILE A 8 -3.92 10.18 -10.15
N SER A 9 -5.12 10.69 -9.92
CA SER A 9 -5.96 11.26 -10.97
C SER A 9 -5.42 12.58 -11.52
N THR A 10 -4.53 13.24 -10.79
CA THR A 10 -3.82 14.44 -11.20
C THR A 10 -2.32 14.19 -11.33
N PRO A 11 -1.55 15.04 -12.05
CA PRO A 11 -0.10 14.88 -12.20
C PRO A 11 0.66 14.88 -10.86
N THR A 12 0.14 15.59 -9.85
CA THR A 12 0.72 15.58 -8.51
C THR A 12 -0.06 14.62 -7.63
N PRO A 13 0.55 13.53 -7.12
CA PRO A 13 -0.15 12.56 -6.28
C PRO A 13 -0.55 13.19 -4.93
N THR A 14 -1.73 12.84 -4.46
CA THR A 14 -2.25 13.25 -3.16
C THR A 14 -2.33 12.05 -2.23
N PHE A 15 -1.63 12.12 -1.09
CA PHE A 15 -1.58 11.06 -0.08
C PHE A 15 -2.65 11.29 0.99
N GLN A 16 -3.42 10.24 1.29
CA GLN A 16 -4.47 10.29 2.30
C GLN A 16 -4.42 9.07 3.20
N ASP A 17 -4.67 9.30 4.48
CA ASP A 17 -4.84 8.25 5.48
C ASP A 17 -6.33 8.19 5.87
N ILE A 18 -6.95 7.04 5.60
CA ILE A 18 -8.38 6.83 5.80
C ILE A 18 -8.57 5.84 6.95
N PRO A 19 -9.03 6.28 8.13
CA PRO A 19 -9.35 5.37 9.22
C PRO A 19 -10.65 4.62 8.91
N ILE A 20 -10.60 3.29 8.93
CA ILE A 20 -11.77 2.43 8.82
C ILE A 20 -12.02 1.85 10.19
N HIS A 21 -13.01 2.39 10.88
CA HIS A 21 -13.39 2.00 12.24
C HIS A 21 -14.22 0.73 12.24
N GLU A 22 -14.38 0.12 13.41
CA GLU A 22 -15.30 -1.00 13.60
C GLU A 22 -16.72 -0.59 13.16
N GLY A 23 -17.37 -1.46 12.40
CA GLY A 23 -18.70 -1.21 11.84
C GLY A 23 -18.75 -0.30 10.61
N SER A 24 -17.61 0.22 10.16
CA SER A 24 -17.53 1.08 8.98
C SER A 24 -17.16 0.29 7.72
N ILE A 25 -17.61 0.79 6.58
CA ILE A 25 -17.26 0.29 5.25
C ILE A 25 -16.63 1.45 4.46
N PHE A 26 -15.57 1.16 3.74
CA PHE A 26 -14.97 2.09 2.80
C PHE A 26 -15.01 1.52 1.38
N LEU A 27 -15.53 2.29 0.45
CA LEU A 27 -15.53 1.95 -0.96
C LEU A 27 -14.29 2.56 -1.63
N LEU A 28 -13.32 1.70 -1.93
CA LEU A 28 -12.09 2.11 -2.60
C LEU A 28 -12.32 2.24 -4.10
N PRO A 29 -12.07 3.41 -4.71
CA PRO A 29 -12.16 3.57 -6.16
C PRO A 29 -11.16 2.66 -6.89
N ALA A 30 -11.53 2.24 -8.11
CA ALA A 30 -10.65 1.46 -8.96
C ALA A 30 -9.34 2.22 -9.25
N ASN A 31 -8.26 1.48 -9.45
CA ASN A 31 -6.93 2.01 -9.80
C ASN A 31 -6.36 3.02 -8.80
N THR A 32 -6.76 2.92 -7.53
CA THR A 32 -6.21 3.73 -6.46
C THR A 32 -5.11 2.95 -5.75
N PRO A 33 -3.85 3.39 -5.82
CA PRO A 33 -2.79 2.79 -5.02
C PRO A 33 -3.12 2.88 -3.54
N HIS A 34 -2.99 1.77 -2.82
CA HIS A 34 -3.38 1.70 -1.42
C HIS A 34 -2.54 0.70 -0.63
N CYS A 35 -2.45 0.93 0.65
CA CYS A 35 -1.80 0.02 1.60
C CYS A 35 -2.66 -0.11 2.85
N PRO A 36 -3.25 -1.29 3.10
CA PRO A 36 -4.01 -1.54 4.31
C PRO A 36 -3.07 -1.79 5.48
N VAL A 37 -3.06 -0.91 6.45
CA VAL A 37 -2.35 -1.11 7.71
C VAL A 37 -3.30 -1.76 8.72
N ARG A 38 -3.00 -3.02 9.04
CA ARG A 38 -3.78 -3.81 9.99
C ARG A 38 -3.13 -3.75 11.38
N PHE A 39 -3.96 -3.79 12.39
CA PHE A 39 -3.51 -3.76 13.79
C PHE A 39 -3.76 -5.11 14.45
N LYS A 40 -2.96 -5.41 15.47
CA LYS A 40 -3.12 -6.62 16.27
C LYS A 40 -4.55 -6.72 16.83
N ASP A 41 -5.04 -7.94 16.92
CA ASP A 41 -6.35 -8.27 17.46
C ASP A 41 -7.53 -7.60 16.73
N THR A 42 -7.39 -7.37 15.42
CA THR A 42 -8.45 -6.84 14.57
C THR A 42 -8.75 -7.78 13.41
N VAL A 43 -10.01 -7.82 12.99
CA VAL A 43 -10.49 -8.55 11.82
C VAL A 43 -11.05 -7.54 10.82
N GLY A 44 -10.59 -7.60 9.59
CA GLY A 44 -11.12 -6.80 8.49
C GLY A 44 -11.50 -7.69 7.32
N VAL A 45 -12.58 -7.34 6.65
CA VAL A 45 -13.05 -8.03 5.44
C VAL A 45 -12.81 -7.15 4.23
N VAL A 46 -12.20 -7.73 3.20
CA VAL A 46 -12.01 -7.08 1.90
C VAL A 46 -12.81 -7.86 0.87
N MET A 47 -13.69 -7.16 0.15
CA MET A 47 -14.44 -7.73 -0.96
C MET A 47 -13.93 -7.14 -2.26
N GLU A 48 -13.52 -8.00 -3.17
CA GLU A 48 -12.97 -7.63 -4.47
C GLU A 48 -13.71 -8.37 -5.59
N GLN A 49 -13.80 -7.72 -6.75
CA GLN A 49 -14.25 -8.42 -7.95
C GLN A 49 -13.16 -9.38 -8.45
N PRO A 50 -13.53 -10.49 -9.09
CA PRO A 50 -12.55 -11.34 -9.75
C PRO A 50 -11.72 -10.55 -10.78
N ARG A 51 -10.43 -10.84 -10.85
CA ARG A 51 -9.58 -10.25 -11.87
C ARG A 51 -9.95 -10.78 -13.25
N ALA A 52 -9.95 -9.91 -14.24
CA ALA A 52 -10.06 -10.33 -15.63
C ALA A 52 -8.84 -11.17 -16.04
N GLU A 53 -9.00 -12.03 -17.04
CA GLU A 53 -7.89 -12.80 -17.58
C GLU A 53 -6.78 -11.86 -18.08
N GLY A 54 -5.54 -12.16 -17.67
CA GLY A 54 -4.38 -11.34 -18.02
C GLY A 54 -4.29 -9.98 -17.32
N ALA A 55 -5.15 -9.70 -16.34
CA ALA A 55 -5.08 -8.47 -15.57
C ALA A 55 -3.73 -8.35 -14.86
N VAL A 56 -3.15 -7.15 -14.90
CA VAL A 56 -1.85 -6.83 -14.30
C VAL A 56 -2.04 -6.11 -12.99
N ASP A 57 -1.50 -6.67 -11.93
CA ASP A 57 -1.38 -6.01 -10.63
C ASP A 57 -0.06 -5.25 -10.55
N LYS A 58 -0.03 -4.20 -9.76
CA LYS A 58 1.17 -3.39 -9.52
C LYS A 58 1.42 -3.23 -8.02
N MET A 59 2.68 -3.36 -7.63
CA MET A 59 3.14 -2.96 -6.31
C MET A 59 4.10 -1.79 -6.46
N ARG A 60 3.93 -0.77 -5.61
CA ARG A 60 4.65 0.48 -5.72
C ARG A 60 5.08 0.98 -4.35
N TRP A 61 6.30 1.50 -4.28
CA TRP A 61 6.79 2.22 -3.11
C TRP A 61 7.01 3.68 -3.46
N TYR A 62 6.46 4.55 -2.64
CA TYR A 62 6.69 5.99 -2.72
C TYR A 62 7.75 6.41 -1.71
N CYS A 63 8.54 7.41 -2.08
CA CYS A 63 9.49 8.02 -1.16
C CYS A 63 8.75 8.82 -0.09
N ARG A 64 9.03 8.53 1.18
CA ARG A 64 8.40 9.24 2.30
C ARG A 64 8.91 10.68 2.46
N LYS A 65 10.04 11.01 1.82
CA LYS A 65 10.66 12.34 1.88
C LYS A 65 10.20 13.25 0.74
N CYS A 66 10.20 12.77 -0.50
CA CYS A 66 9.87 13.58 -1.68
C CYS A 66 8.61 13.17 -2.43
N ASN A 67 7.93 12.10 -2.01
CA ASN A 67 6.71 11.55 -2.61
C ASN A 67 6.85 10.98 -4.03
N GLU A 68 8.07 10.91 -4.57
CA GLU A 68 8.32 10.27 -5.86
C GLU A 68 8.27 8.75 -5.75
N ILE A 69 8.01 8.08 -6.86
CA ILE A 69 8.03 6.62 -6.93
C ILE A 69 9.47 6.13 -6.78
N VAL A 70 9.72 5.31 -5.77
CA VAL A 70 11.02 4.67 -5.55
C VAL A 70 11.19 3.46 -6.48
N TRP A 71 10.20 2.59 -6.50
CA TRP A 71 10.21 1.38 -7.30
C TRP A 71 8.81 0.84 -7.53
N GLU A 72 8.60 0.18 -8.67
CA GLU A 72 7.35 -0.46 -9.05
C GLU A 72 7.61 -1.83 -9.66
N LYS A 73 6.79 -2.80 -9.32
CA LYS A 73 6.75 -4.12 -9.92
C LYS A 73 5.37 -4.42 -10.45
N GLN A 74 5.29 -4.93 -11.67
CA GLN A 74 4.06 -5.39 -12.30
C GLN A 74 4.09 -6.91 -12.43
N PHE A 75 2.94 -7.56 -12.26
CA PHE A 75 2.81 -9.00 -12.42
C PHE A 75 1.35 -9.37 -12.74
N VAL A 76 1.18 -10.49 -13.47
CA VAL A 76 -0.14 -11.13 -13.61
C VAL A 76 -0.40 -11.94 -12.36
N CYS A 77 -1.48 -11.63 -11.65
CA CYS A 77 -1.79 -12.27 -10.38
C CYS A 77 -2.39 -13.67 -10.60
N VAL A 78 -1.69 -14.68 -10.14
CA VAL A 78 -2.18 -16.09 -10.08
C VAL A 78 -2.27 -16.60 -8.64
N ASP A 79 -1.40 -16.14 -7.77
CA ASP A 79 -1.44 -16.38 -6.32
C ASP A 79 -0.96 -15.11 -5.60
N LEU A 80 -1.91 -14.33 -5.12
CA LEU A 80 -1.66 -13.02 -4.54
C LEU A 80 -0.68 -13.08 -3.36
N GLY A 81 -0.91 -13.97 -2.42
CA GLY A 81 -0.10 -14.06 -1.20
C GLY A 81 1.37 -14.36 -1.50
N THR A 82 1.63 -15.37 -2.33
CA THR A 82 2.99 -15.76 -2.72
C THR A 82 3.68 -14.68 -3.54
N GLN A 83 2.97 -14.09 -4.50
CA GLN A 83 3.55 -13.07 -5.38
C GLN A 83 3.84 -11.76 -4.65
N VAL A 84 2.94 -11.29 -3.78
CA VAL A 84 3.17 -10.10 -2.95
C VAL A 84 4.38 -10.29 -2.05
N LYS A 85 4.50 -11.45 -1.40
CA LYS A 85 5.65 -11.77 -0.56
C LYS A 85 6.95 -11.72 -1.35
N ALA A 86 6.99 -12.36 -2.53
CA ALA A 86 8.16 -12.38 -3.40
C ALA A 86 8.60 -10.97 -3.84
N VAL A 87 7.65 -10.10 -4.18
CA VAL A 87 7.93 -8.71 -4.57
C VAL A 87 8.49 -7.89 -3.41
N VAL A 88 7.94 -8.06 -2.21
CA VAL A 88 8.45 -7.40 -1.00
C VAL A 88 9.88 -7.86 -0.68
N GLU A 89 10.16 -9.15 -0.80
CA GLU A 89 11.51 -9.71 -0.58
C GLU A 89 12.50 -9.22 -1.64
N GLU A 90 12.10 -9.17 -2.90
CA GLU A 90 12.92 -8.63 -3.99
C GLU A 90 13.31 -7.17 -3.75
N PHE A 91 12.34 -6.36 -3.36
CA PHE A 91 12.59 -4.96 -3.01
C PHE A 91 13.49 -4.82 -1.78
N GLY A 92 13.22 -5.58 -0.73
CA GLY A 92 13.96 -5.52 0.53
C GLY A 92 15.42 -5.95 0.41
N ALA A 93 15.73 -6.86 -0.51
CA ALA A 93 17.07 -7.41 -0.71
C ALA A 93 18.00 -6.52 -1.55
N ASP A 94 17.47 -5.50 -2.23
CA ASP A 94 18.24 -4.68 -3.18
C ASP A 94 18.20 -3.20 -2.78
N GLU A 95 19.32 -2.72 -2.23
CA GLU A 95 19.48 -1.31 -1.85
C GLU A 95 19.31 -0.34 -3.01
N LYS A 96 19.67 -0.73 -4.24
CA LYS A 96 19.51 0.12 -5.41
C LYS A 96 18.05 0.36 -5.73
N LYS A 97 17.20 -0.68 -5.56
CA LYS A 97 15.75 -0.55 -5.71
C LYS A 97 15.14 0.31 -4.61
N ARG A 98 15.66 0.21 -3.39
CA ARG A 98 15.17 0.94 -2.23
C ARG A 98 15.60 2.40 -2.19
N ARG A 99 16.64 2.78 -2.90
CA ARG A 99 17.12 4.16 -2.92
C ARG A 99 16.31 5.02 -3.86
N CYS A 100 15.73 6.11 -3.34
CA CYS A 100 15.01 7.08 -4.15
C CYS A 100 15.96 7.75 -5.16
N LYS A 101 15.62 7.66 -6.42
CA LYS A 101 16.41 8.25 -7.51
C LYS A 101 16.35 9.79 -7.53
N ASN A 102 15.30 10.35 -6.92
CA ASN A 102 15.11 11.80 -6.87
C ASN A 102 15.86 12.46 -5.72
N CYS A 103 15.75 11.93 -4.49
CA CYS A 103 16.34 12.58 -3.31
C CYS A 103 17.40 11.75 -2.57
N GLY A 104 17.62 10.49 -2.97
CA GLY A 104 18.60 9.59 -2.36
C GLY A 104 18.17 8.92 -1.05
N GLU A 105 16.95 9.18 -0.56
CA GLU A 105 16.43 8.56 0.65
C GLU A 105 16.29 7.05 0.48
N MET A 106 16.64 6.28 1.50
CA MET A 106 16.48 4.83 1.53
C MET A 106 15.08 4.47 2.01
N ALA A 107 14.30 3.82 1.16
CA ALA A 107 12.95 3.39 1.51
C ALA A 107 12.96 2.14 2.40
N ALA A 108 12.08 2.10 3.39
CA ALA A 108 11.77 0.89 4.13
C ALA A 108 10.80 0.01 3.35
N THR A 109 10.87 -1.30 3.54
CA THR A 109 9.98 -2.26 2.88
C THR A 109 8.56 -2.22 3.42
N ARG A 110 8.42 -1.91 4.70
CA ARG A 110 7.16 -1.83 5.44
C ARG A 110 7.27 -0.82 6.57
N PHE A 111 6.14 -0.49 7.17
CA PHE A 111 6.13 0.34 8.37
C PHE A 111 6.70 -0.43 9.57
N ALA A 112 7.46 0.28 10.41
CA ALA A 112 7.95 -0.30 11.65
C ALA A 112 6.79 -0.49 12.64
N GLU A 113 6.95 -1.46 13.55
CA GLU A 113 5.98 -1.65 14.63
C GLU A 113 5.87 -0.37 15.47
N GLY A 114 4.65 0.08 15.71
CA GLY A 114 4.37 1.33 16.42
C GLY A 114 4.59 2.62 15.63
N GLU A 115 5.07 2.55 14.41
CA GLU A 115 5.22 3.74 13.54
C GLU A 115 3.88 4.38 13.18
N ILE A 116 2.83 3.57 13.10
CA ILE A 116 1.48 4.01 12.77
C ILE A 116 0.57 3.70 13.95
N GLU A 117 -0.05 4.73 14.50
CA GLU A 117 -1.01 4.59 15.59
C GLU A 117 -2.34 4.01 15.08
N LYS A 118 -2.91 3.14 15.89
CA LYS A 118 -4.25 2.61 15.63
C LYS A 118 -5.26 3.75 15.75
N PRO A 119 -6.12 3.96 14.74
CA PRO A 119 -7.18 4.94 14.85
C PRO A 119 -8.05 4.69 16.09
N PRO A 120 -8.51 5.73 16.78
CA PRO A 120 -9.41 5.57 17.91
C PRO A 120 -10.69 4.85 17.48
N ALA A 121 -11.37 4.25 18.45
CA ALA A 121 -12.69 3.68 18.18
C ALA A 121 -13.62 4.80 17.70
N HIS A 122 -14.54 4.46 16.80
CA HIS A 122 -15.54 5.42 16.37
C HIS A 122 -16.35 5.90 17.57
N PRO A 123 -16.51 7.20 17.78
CA PRO A 123 -17.40 7.69 18.82
C PRO A 123 -18.83 7.21 18.51
N GLU A 124 -19.45 6.61 19.50
CA GLU A 124 -20.85 6.20 19.44
C GLU A 124 -21.79 7.42 19.32
#